data_76c76600432f5689a902827fce9e51f0
#
_entry.id   76c76600432f5689a902827fce9e51f0
#
_cell.length_a   1.000
_cell.length_b   1.000
_cell.length_c   1.000
_cell.angle_alpha   90.00
_cell.angle_beta   90.00
_cell.angle_gamma   90.00
#
_symmetry.space_group_name_H-M   'P 1'
#
loop_
_entity.id
_entity.type
_entity.pdbx_description
1 polymer ?
#
loop_
_entity_poly.entity_id
_entity_poly.type
_entity_poly.pdbx_seq_one_letter_code
_entity_poly.pdbx_strand_id
1 'polypeptide(L)'
;MLRRAELVRRLTELAPRNRIDAMMEEVDGKALVRSLPAEDVYSTIIDVGLPDSTEIVQLATPEQFRTFVDLAAWQRDRMDPLEVLHWLRAARGDDDEDFVKKLGSLDMEVLELVYKRLVIIHDLEENPDVDTEGPTMEMPEGKYLLEFRIEGVDEAALRRLTYDLVTQNPFELGRFLEAVRWEAVTELEEAAYQFRRARLEDLGFPPLDESIKVFAWVDPEKVGVKGKAQSALAQQQGRVDYVAAAFQGLDPVERQNLEGEVRYLVNCVLVADGAEPGDPLAIKRLSEHARDYLDLGLEHYTGGDPALATDVVRETTLRMLFQCGFSLTLRLKRQVEKLVHEEGSRFGETWLALEEESAALAALLQRRPLKALKVPGAEPVPFRSRREVAESEASLQRVRQQRAVFQSLLSPSP
;
A
#
# COMPACT_ATOMS: atom_id res chain seq x y z
N MET A 1 -4.22 2.56 -30.99
CA MET A 1 -4.24 1.71 -29.78
C MET A 1 -2.95 0.90 -29.59
N LEU A 2 -2.48 0.10 -30.57
CA LEU A 2 -1.25 -0.70 -30.44
C LEU A 2 0.02 0.11 -30.10
N ARG A 3 0.23 1.29 -30.69
CA ARG A 3 1.37 2.18 -30.36
C ARG A 3 1.37 2.65 -28.91
N ARG A 4 0.20 2.87 -28.32
CA ARG A 4 0.02 3.38 -26.95
C ARG A 4 0.35 2.31 -25.90
N ALA A 5 -0.13 1.07 -26.10
CA ALA A 5 0.19 -0.06 -25.23
C ALA A 5 1.70 -0.39 -25.24
N GLU A 6 2.34 -0.29 -26.41
CA GLU A 6 3.79 -0.47 -26.57
C GLU A 6 4.57 0.64 -25.84
N LEU A 7 4.10 1.88 -25.91
CA LEU A 7 4.71 3.02 -25.23
C LEU A 7 4.60 2.89 -23.70
N VAL A 8 3.40 2.54 -23.19
CA VAL A 8 3.19 2.28 -21.75
C VAL A 8 4.12 1.18 -21.26
N ARG A 9 4.25 0.07 -22.01
CA ARG A 9 5.17 -1.01 -21.67
C ARG A 9 6.63 -0.53 -21.64
N ARG A 10 7.06 0.28 -22.61
CA ARG A 10 8.41 0.87 -22.62
C ARG A 10 8.64 1.80 -21.44
N LEU A 11 7.65 2.61 -21.06
CA LEU A 11 7.75 3.50 -19.92
C LEU A 11 7.93 2.72 -18.62
N THR A 12 7.22 1.61 -18.42
CA THR A 12 7.37 0.78 -17.22
C THR A 12 8.73 0.09 -17.10
N GLU A 13 9.44 -0.11 -18.21
CA GLU A 13 10.80 -0.66 -18.23
C GLU A 13 11.90 0.38 -17.94
N LEU A 14 11.59 1.68 -17.99
CA LEU A 14 12.53 2.77 -17.75
C LEU A 14 12.70 3.06 -16.25
N ALA A 15 13.88 3.56 -15.88
CA ALA A 15 14.09 4.16 -14.56
C ALA A 15 13.16 5.39 -14.37
N PRO A 16 12.69 5.70 -13.15
CA PRO A 16 11.67 6.73 -12.91
C PRO A 16 11.96 8.09 -13.57
N ARG A 17 13.19 8.63 -13.42
CA ARG A 17 13.59 9.90 -14.07
C ARG A 17 13.49 9.83 -15.58
N ASN A 18 13.95 8.74 -16.17
CA ASN A 18 13.88 8.54 -17.63
C ASN A 18 12.43 8.40 -18.12
N ARG A 19 11.50 7.98 -17.25
CA ARG A 19 10.06 7.97 -17.56
C ARG A 19 9.52 9.37 -17.73
N ILE A 20 9.88 10.28 -16.83
CA ILE A 20 9.44 11.68 -16.91
C ILE A 20 9.99 12.31 -18.19
N ASP A 21 11.28 12.18 -18.44
CA ASP A 21 11.91 12.71 -19.66
C ASP A 21 11.22 12.16 -20.92
N ALA A 22 10.97 10.83 -20.98
CA ALA A 22 10.28 10.20 -22.09
C ALA A 22 8.82 10.65 -22.25
N MET A 23 8.10 10.94 -21.14
CA MET A 23 6.75 11.49 -21.17
C MET A 23 6.74 12.92 -21.68
N MET A 24 7.76 13.72 -21.34
CA MET A 24 7.89 15.13 -21.75
C MET A 24 8.41 15.30 -23.18
N GLU A 25 9.26 14.40 -23.66
CA GLU A 25 9.79 14.42 -25.03
C GLU A 25 8.79 13.98 -26.11
N GLU A 26 7.70 13.30 -25.71
CA GLU A 26 6.65 12.90 -26.67
C GLU A 26 5.92 14.13 -27.23
N VAL A 27 5.62 14.10 -28.52
CA VAL A 27 4.95 15.18 -29.27
C VAL A 27 3.61 15.60 -28.65
N ASP A 28 2.97 14.70 -27.87
CA ASP A 28 1.75 14.94 -27.10
C ASP A 28 1.90 14.36 -25.68
N GLY A 29 2.86 14.86 -24.92
CA GLY A 29 3.12 14.44 -23.55
C GLY A 29 1.91 14.60 -22.64
N LYS A 30 1.12 15.67 -22.84
CA LYS A 30 -0.13 15.90 -22.10
C LYS A 30 -1.16 14.79 -22.33
N ALA A 31 -1.39 14.39 -23.59
CA ALA A 31 -2.32 13.30 -23.89
C ALA A 31 -1.81 11.96 -23.37
N LEU A 32 -0.49 11.76 -23.36
CA LEU A 32 0.12 10.56 -22.81
C LEU A 32 -0.12 10.47 -21.30
N VAL A 33 0.27 11.47 -20.51
CA VAL A 33 0.06 11.52 -19.06
C VAL A 33 -1.40 11.29 -18.72
N ARG A 34 -2.32 12.01 -19.38
CA ARG A 34 -3.78 11.89 -19.17
C ARG A 34 -4.36 10.53 -19.52
N SER A 35 -3.63 9.71 -20.26
CA SER A 35 -4.06 8.38 -20.68
C SER A 35 -3.62 7.27 -19.75
N LEU A 36 -2.67 7.54 -18.85
CA LEU A 36 -2.15 6.56 -17.91
C LEU A 36 -3.09 6.44 -16.69
N PRO A 37 -3.12 5.27 -16.03
CA PRO A 37 -3.74 5.15 -14.73
C PRO A 37 -3.15 6.15 -13.74
N ALA A 38 -3.99 6.73 -12.89
CA ALA A 38 -3.54 7.75 -11.93
C ALA A 38 -2.45 7.22 -10.99
N GLU A 39 -2.57 5.96 -10.56
CA GLU A 39 -1.63 5.29 -9.66
C GLU A 39 -0.25 5.11 -10.30
N ASP A 40 -0.19 4.83 -11.61
CA ASP A 40 1.08 4.68 -12.34
C ASP A 40 1.80 6.02 -12.46
N VAL A 41 1.05 7.11 -12.72
CA VAL A 41 1.58 8.48 -12.74
C VAL A 41 2.04 8.89 -11.35
N TYR A 42 1.22 8.65 -10.32
CA TYR A 42 1.56 8.92 -8.93
C TYR A 42 2.84 8.21 -8.49
N SER A 43 2.95 6.91 -8.76
CA SER A 43 4.15 6.13 -8.44
C SER A 43 5.40 6.73 -9.08
N THR A 44 5.30 7.20 -10.35
CA THR A 44 6.42 7.86 -11.05
C THR A 44 6.80 9.17 -10.38
N ILE A 45 5.82 9.99 -9.94
CA ILE A 45 6.05 11.25 -9.24
C ILE A 45 6.76 11.00 -7.90
N ILE A 46 6.30 10.01 -7.13
CA ILE A 46 6.89 9.70 -5.83
C ILE A 46 8.31 9.14 -5.95
N ASP A 47 8.56 8.28 -6.93
CA ASP A 47 9.89 7.71 -7.20
C ASP A 47 10.94 8.78 -7.56
N VAL A 48 10.52 9.88 -8.19
CA VAL A 48 11.39 11.00 -8.60
C VAL A 48 11.44 12.10 -7.54
N GLY A 49 10.31 12.32 -6.88
CA GLY A 49 10.06 13.38 -5.92
C GLY A 49 9.15 14.47 -6.49
N LEU A 50 8.18 14.92 -5.68
CA LEU A 50 7.20 15.94 -6.08
C LEU A 50 7.82 17.24 -6.60
N PRO A 51 8.91 17.80 -5.99
CA PRO A 51 9.54 19.01 -6.49
C PRO A 51 10.10 18.89 -7.91
N ASP A 52 10.62 17.73 -8.26
CA ASP A 52 11.22 17.45 -9.58
C ASP A 52 10.20 16.94 -10.61
N SER A 53 8.93 16.82 -10.23
CA SER A 53 7.84 16.25 -11.05
C SER A 53 6.66 17.21 -11.26
N THR A 54 6.82 18.49 -10.95
CA THR A 54 5.73 19.49 -11.00
C THR A 54 5.08 19.58 -12.38
N GLU A 55 5.86 19.45 -13.45
CA GLU A 55 5.34 19.48 -14.83
C GLU A 55 4.35 18.33 -15.09
N ILE A 56 4.65 17.12 -14.60
CA ILE A 56 3.75 15.96 -14.72
C ILE A 56 2.44 16.21 -13.96
N VAL A 57 2.52 16.78 -12.75
CA VAL A 57 1.33 17.14 -11.94
C VAL A 57 0.47 18.17 -12.69
N GLN A 58 1.09 19.16 -13.34
CA GLN A 58 0.41 20.18 -14.14
C GLN A 58 -0.28 19.59 -15.38
N LEU A 59 0.31 18.56 -15.99
CA LEU A 59 -0.28 17.89 -17.16
C LEU A 59 -1.42 16.93 -16.81
N ALA A 60 -1.53 16.47 -15.57
CA ALA A 60 -2.53 15.51 -15.12
C ALA A 60 -3.97 16.03 -15.29
N THR A 61 -4.94 15.09 -15.38
CA THR A 61 -6.37 15.44 -15.34
C THR A 61 -6.79 15.84 -13.91
N PRO A 62 -7.92 16.55 -13.74
CA PRO A 62 -8.49 16.81 -12.41
C PRO A 62 -8.71 15.53 -11.60
N GLU A 63 -9.18 14.45 -12.23
CA GLU A 63 -9.43 13.16 -11.57
C GLU A 63 -8.11 12.49 -11.14
N GLN A 64 -7.08 12.52 -12.00
CA GLN A 64 -5.75 12.04 -11.64
C GLN A 64 -5.19 12.84 -10.47
N PHE A 65 -5.30 14.17 -10.50
CA PHE A 65 -4.83 15.05 -9.43
C PHE A 65 -5.52 14.73 -8.10
N ARG A 66 -6.86 14.58 -8.09
CA ARG A 66 -7.59 14.15 -6.90
C ARG A 66 -7.08 12.82 -6.36
N THR A 67 -6.83 11.86 -7.23
CA THR A 67 -6.25 10.57 -6.82
C THR A 67 -4.87 10.74 -6.20
N PHE A 68 -4.03 11.64 -6.71
CA PHE A 68 -2.71 11.93 -6.10
C PHE A 68 -2.86 12.43 -4.66
N VAL A 69 -3.79 13.35 -4.41
CA VAL A 69 -4.09 13.85 -3.07
C VAL A 69 -4.65 12.74 -2.17
N ASP A 70 -5.56 11.91 -2.69
CA ASP A 70 -6.11 10.76 -1.96
C ASP A 70 -5.03 9.75 -1.54
N LEU A 71 -4.01 9.55 -2.36
CA LEU A 71 -2.90 8.64 -2.07
C LEU A 71 -1.84 9.25 -1.16
N ALA A 72 -1.52 10.54 -1.33
CA ALA A 72 -0.40 11.19 -0.65
C ALA A 72 -0.75 11.76 0.72
N ALA A 73 -1.92 12.43 0.85
CA ALA A 73 -2.20 13.32 1.96
C ALA A 73 -2.84 12.65 3.18
N TRP A 74 -2.81 11.32 3.28
CA TRP A 74 -3.50 10.61 4.35
C TRP A 74 -2.58 9.64 5.09
N GLN A 75 -2.73 9.59 6.40
CA GLN A 75 -2.16 8.59 7.28
C GLN A 75 -3.31 7.92 8.04
N ARG A 76 -3.76 6.77 7.55
CA ARG A 76 -4.98 6.06 7.98
C ARG A 76 -6.24 6.91 7.77
N ASP A 77 -6.83 7.40 8.87
CA ASP A 77 -8.02 8.22 8.93
C ASP A 77 -7.74 9.72 9.12
N ARG A 78 -6.47 10.12 9.12
CA ARG A 78 -6.05 11.52 9.34
C ARG A 78 -5.44 12.12 8.09
N MET A 79 -5.93 13.28 7.72
CA MET A 79 -5.38 14.07 6.62
C MET A 79 -4.21 14.96 7.09
N ASP A 80 -3.17 15.02 6.28
CA ASP A 80 -2.10 15.99 6.40
C ASP A 80 -2.39 17.22 5.52
N PRO A 81 -2.74 18.37 6.12
CA PRO A 81 -3.11 19.57 5.37
C PRO A 81 -1.92 20.20 4.63
N LEU A 82 -0.69 20.03 5.13
CA LEU A 82 0.50 20.55 4.46
C LEU A 82 0.77 19.74 3.18
N GLU A 83 0.58 18.44 3.24
CA GLU A 83 0.75 17.60 2.05
C GLU A 83 -0.26 17.96 0.95
N VAL A 84 -1.53 18.19 1.31
CA VAL A 84 -2.52 18.73 0.34
C VAL A 84 -2.05 20.05 -0.27
N LEU A 85 -1.54 20.98 0.56
CA LEU A 85 -1.03 22.26 0.09
C LEU A 85 0.17 22.12 -0.84
N HIS A 86 1.08 21.18 -0.56
CA HIS A 86 2.24 20.88 -1.43
C HIS A 86 1.80 20.37 -2.80
N TRP A 87 0.80 19.49 -2.85
CA TRP A 87 0.24 19.01 -4.11
C TRP A 87 -0.49 20.10 -4.88
N LEU A 88 -1.27 20.96 -4.21
CA LEU A 88 -1.91 22.12 -4.82
C LEU A 88 -0.88 23.10 -5.41
N ARG A 89 0.20 23.35 -4.68
CA ARG A 89 1.32 24.17 -5.17
C ARG A 89 1.98 23.57 -6.42
N ALA A 90 2.22 22.26 -6.43
CA ALA A 90 2.78 21.56 -7.57
C ALA A 90 1.85 21.56 -8.80
N ALA A 91 0.54 21.46 -8.56
CA ALA A 91 -0.46 21.48 -9.62
C ALA A 91 -0.63 22.85 -10.28
N ARG A 92 -0.20 23.91 -9.60
CA ARG A 92 -0.33 25.27 -10.10
C ARG A 92 0.74 25.56 -11.15
N GLY A 93 0.32 25.58 -12.41
CA GLY A 93 1.11 26.03 -13.56
C GLY A 93 0.69 27.43 -14.01
N ASP A 94 0.98 27.74 -15.28
CA ASP A 94 0.60 29.00 -15.93
C ASP A 94 -0.87 29.00 -16.40
N ASP A 95 -1.53 27.85 -16.46
CA ASP A 95 -2.93 27.67 -16.87
C ASP A 95 -3.86 27.74 -15.66
N ASP A 96 -4.39 28.95 -15.39
CA ASP A 96 -5.31 29.18 -14.28
C ASP A 96 -6.60 28.35 -14.43
N GLU A 97 -7.11 28.13 -15.65
CA GLU A 97 -8.34 27.37 -15.88
C GLU A 97 -8.15 25.87 -15.57
N ASP A 98 -7.00 25.30 -15.94
CA ASP A 98 -6.67 23.90 -15.63
C ASP A 98 -6.47 23.70 -14.12
N PHE A 99 -5.83 24.65 -13.44
CA PHE A 99 -5.68 24.64 -11.99
C PHE A 99 -7.02 24.69 -11.26
N VAL A 100 -7.92 25.61 -11.70
CA VAL A 100 -9.28 25.71 -11.15
C VAL A 100 -10.06 24.40 -11.26
N LYS A 101 -9.95 23.70 -12.39
CA LYS A 101 -10.57 22.39 -12.58
C LYS A 101 -10.01 21.34 -11.61
N LYS A 102 -8.69 21.36 -11.35
CA LYS A 102 -8.05 20.48 -10.37
C LYS A 102 -8.48 20.81 -8.95
N LEU A 103 -8.51 22.10 -8.59
CA LEU A 103 -9.00 22.54 -7.28
C LEU A 103 -10.46 22.13 -7.06
N GLY A 104 -11.33 22.35 -8.06
CA GLY A 104 -12.74 21.94 -8.02
C GLY A 104 -12.99 20.43 -8.08
N SER A 105 -11.96 19.63 -8.31
CA SER A 105 -12.06 18.16 -8.24
C SER A 105 -11.90 17.61 -6.83
N LEU A 106 -11.30 18.38 -5.92
CA LEU A 106 -11.17 17.99 -4.51
C LEU A 106 -12.53 18.15 -3.80
N ASP A 107 -12.73 17.32 -2.79
CA ASP A 107 -13.88 17.46 -1.90
C ASP A 107 -13.75 18.78 -1.10
N MET A 108 -14.85 19.45 -0.88
CA MET A 108 -14.86 20.72 -0.15
C MET A 108 -14.32 20.53 1.27
N GLU A 109 -14.66 19.42 1.90
CA GLU A 109 -14.22 19.03 3.25
C GLU A 109 -12.69 18.92 3.36
N VAL A 110 -12.01 18.50 2.27
CA VAL A 110 -10.54 18.49 2.22
C VAL A 110 -9.98 19.90 2.27
N LEU A 111 -10.56 20.84 1.53
CA LEU A 111 -10.15 22.24 1.54
C LEU A 111 -10.49 22.91 2.87
N GLU A 112 -11.67 22.65 3.42
CA GLU A 112 -12.09 23.14 4.74
C GLU A 112 -11.14 22.66 5.84
N LEU A 113 -10.69 21.40 5.79
CA LEU A 113 -9.69 20.85 6.71
C LEU A 113 -8.33 21.53 6.58
N VAL A 114 -7.88 21.85 5.35
CA VAL A 114 -6.63 22.59 5.12
C VAL A 114 -6.72 23.94 5.84
N TYR A 115 -7.79 24.70 5.60
CA TYR A 115 -7.99 26.00 6.26
C TYR A 115 -8.18 25.87 7.76
N LYS A 116 -8.99 24.94 8.23
CA LYS A 116 -9.24 24.70 9.66
C LYS A 116 -7.97 24.42 10.46
N ARG A 117 -7.01 23.75 9.83
CA ARG A 117 -5.73 23.39 10.46
C ARG A 117 -4.67 24.47 10.33
N LEU A 118 -4.66 25.22 9.20
CA LEU A 118 -3.58 26.13 8.84
C LEU A 118 -3.95 27.62 8.98
N VAL A 119 -5.23 27.94 9.20
CA VAL A 119 -5.73 29.32 9.27
C VAL A 119 -6.64 29.50 10.48
N ILE A 120 -6.56 30.66 11.12
CA ILE A 120 -7.57 31.17 12.05
C ILE A 120 -8.40 32.20 11.29
N ILE A 121 -9.72 32.09 11.34
CA ILE A 121 -10.62 33.03 10.69
C ILE A 121 -11.23 33.90 11.77
N HIS A 122 -10.91 35.20 11.76
CA HIS A 122 -11.47 36.20 12.63
C HIS A 122 -12.59 36.93 11.91
N ASP A 123 -13.75 37.08 12.56
CA ASP A 123 -14.86 37.90 12.10
C ASP A 123 -14.71 39.29 12.69
N LEU A 124 -14.43 40.27 11.85
CA LEU A 124 -14.19 41.64 12.27
C LEU A 124 -15.49 42.38 12.64
N GLU A 125 -16.67 41.86 12.26
CA GLU A 125 -17.95 42.39 12.73
C GLU A 125 -18.20 41.96 14.19
N GLU A 126 -17.76 40.76 14.59
CA GLU A 126 -17.86 40.25 15.97
C GLU A 126 -16.75 40.81 16.86
N ASN A 127 -15.52 40.93 16.35
CA ASN A 127 -14.36 41.42 17.09
C ASN A 127 -13.48 42.31 16.20
N PRO A 128 -13.77 43.65 16.14
CA PRO A 128 -13.02 44.58 15.30
C PRO A 128 -11.57 44.79 15.70
N ASP A 129 -11.25 44.64 16.99
CA ASP A 129 -9.93 44.91 17.57
C ASP A 129 -9.18 43.58 17.87
N VAL A 130 -9.28 42.59 16.95
CA VAL A 130 -8.61 41.30 17.15
C VAL A 130 -7.10 41.47 17.14
N ASP A 131 -6.42 40.91 18.15
CA ASP A 131 -4.97 40.84 18.22
C ASP A 131 -4.51 39.51 17.57
N THR A 132 -3.52 39.58 16.67
CA THR A 132 -3.03 38.44 15.89
C THR A 132 -1.54 38.27 16.13
N GLU A 133 -1.09 36.99 16.22
CA GLU A 133 0.32 36.66 16.45
C GLU A 133 1.04 36.31 15.12
N GLY A 134 0.29 35.82 14.14
CA GLY A 134 0.78 35.35 12.84
C GLY A 134 0.59 36.33 11.67
N PRO A 135 1.08 35.96 10.49
CA PRO A 135 0.82 36.69 9.26
C PRO A 135 -0.69 36.73 8.94
N THR A 136 -1.20 37.89 8.51
CA THR A 136 -2.63 38.06 8.25
C THR A 136 -2.92 38.45 6.80
N MET A 137 -4.17 38.17 6.37
CA MET A 137 -4.74 38.58 5.09
C MET A 137 -6.21 39.00 5.30
N GLU A 138 -6.52 40.28 5.04
CA GLU A 138 -7.89 40.77 5.09
C GLU A 138 -8.63 40.33 3.80
N MET A 139 -9.88 39.89 3.97
CA MET A 139 -10.75 39.56 2.85
C MET A 139 -11.32 40.81 2.20
N PRO A 140 -11.58 40.78 0.86
CA PRO A 140 -12.03 41.98 0.11
C PRO A 140 -13.28 42.65 0.66
N GLU A 141 -14.16 41.88 1.31
CA GLU A 141 -15.39 42.39 1.91
C GLU A 141 -15.19 43.06 3.27
N GLY A 142 -13.97 42.99 3.83
CA GLY A 142 -13.62 43.56 5.13
C GLY A 142 -14.26 42.86 6.34
N LYS A 143 -15.02 41.79 6.11
CA LYS A 143 -15.67 41.03 7.19
C LYS A 143 -14.71 40.07 7.89
N TYR A 144 -13.84 39.40 7.13
CA TYR A 144 -12.96 38.35 7.66
C TYR A 144 -11.50 38.75 7.56
N LEU A 145 -10.74 38.46 8.64
CA LEU A 145 -9.30 38.50 8.69
C LEU A 145 -8.80 37.08 8.86
N LEU A 146 -7.98 36.62 7.93
CA LEU A 146 -7.33 35.32 8.00
C LEU A 146 -5.97 35.46 8.65
N GLU A 147 -5.69 34.68 9.69
CA GLU A 147 -4.41 34.60 10.34
C GLU A 147 -3.78 33.23 10.04
N PHE A 148 -2.61 33.22 9.42
CA PHE A 148 -1.94 31.98 9.00
C PHE A 148 -1.11 31.41 10.14
N ARG A 149 -1.25 30.11 10.40
CA ARG A 149 -0.48 29.34 11.39
C ARG A 149 0.82 28.78 10.84
N ILE A 150 1.17 29.12 9.63
CA ILE A 150 2.36 28.70 8.88
C ILE A 150 3.06 29.93 8.31
N GLU A 151 4.33 29.75 7.98
CA GLU A 151 5.17 30.86 7.49
C GLU A 151 5.93 30.47 6.21
N GLY A 152 6.53 31.44 5.56
CA GLY A 152 7.43 31.23 4.45
C GLY A 152 6.74 30.77 3.17
N VAL A 153 7.28 29.74 2.54
CA VAL A 153 6.82 29.27 1.22
C VAL A 153 5.39 28.69 1.29
N ASP A 154 5.05 28.03 2.37
CA ASP A 154 3.73 27.39 2.54
C ASP A 154 2.66 28.45 2.86
N GLU A 155 3.00 29.48 3.63
CA GLU A 155 2.12 30.64 3.82
C GLU A 155 1.83 31.33 2.48
N ALA A 156 2.87 31.59 1.68
CA ALA A 156 2.71 32.21 0.36
C ALA A 156 1.84 31.36 -0.58
N ALA A 157 1.99 30.03 -0.53
CA ALA A 157 1.15 29.11 -1.28
C ALA A 157 -0.32 29.16 -0.83
N LEU A 158 -0.58 29.20 0.47
CA LEU A 158 -1.92 29.26 1.03
C LEU A 158 -2.60 30.61 0.77
N ARG A 159 -1.84 31.74 0.83
CA ARG A 159 -2.33 33.05 0.39
C ARG A 159 -2.75 33.04 -1.08
N ARG A 160 -1.93 32.44 -1.92
CA ARG A 160 -2.23 32.34 -3.35
C ARG A 160 -3.49 31.50 -3.58
N LEU A 161 -3.62 30.36 -2.90
CA LEU A 161 -4.84 29.55 -2.94
C LEU A 161 -6.07 30.35 -2.49
N THR A 162 -5.95 31.12 -1.42
CA THR A 162 -7.03 32.01 -0.95
C THR A 162 -7.42 33.01 -2.02
N TYR A 163 -6.44 33.63 -2.68
CA TYR A 163 -6.71 34.57 -3.77
C TYR A 163 -7.42 33.89 -4.95
N ASP A 164 -7.06 32.64 -5.28
CA ASP A 164 -7.72 31.87 -6.31
C ASP A 164 -9.19 31.59 -5.97
N LEU A 165 -9.48 31.19 -4.73
CA LEU A 165 -10.84 30.99 -4.24
C LEU A 165 -11.68 32.26 -4.28
N VAL A 166 -11.10 33.41 -3.88
CA VAL A 166 -11.76 34.73 -3.96
C VAL A 166 -12.14 35.11 -5.38
N THR A 167 -11.23 34.87 -6.33
CA THR A 167 -11.44 35.26 -7.73
C THR A 167 -12.44 34.40 -8.46
N GLN A 168 -12.58 33.12 -8.06
CA GLN A 168 -13.46 32.17 -8.74
C GLN A 168 -14.94 32.36 -8.37
N ASN A 169 -15.25 32.45 -7.09
CA ASN A 169 -16.62 32.62 -6.64
C ASN A 169 -16.69 33.32 -5.26
N PRO A 170 -16.71 34.66 -5.25
CA PRO A 170 -16.75 35.42 -3.99
C PRO A 170 -17.97 35.09 -3.10
N PHE A 171 -19.12 34.70 -3.71
CA PHE A 171 -20.33 34.39 -2.95
C PHE A 171 -20.22 33.02 -2.23
N GLU A 172 -19.51 32.07 -2.77
CA GLU A 172 -19.29 30.78 -2.11
C GLU A 172 -18.17 30.85 -1.06
N LEU A 173 -17.22 31.78 -1.23
CA LEU A 173 -16.15 31.99 -0.27
C LEU A 173 -16.67 32.29 1.15
N GLY A 174 -17.69 33.15 1.28
CA GLY A 174 -18.28 33.45 2.59
C GLY A 174 -18.84 32.21 3.27
N ARG A 175 -19.52 31.31 2.53
CA ARG A 175 -20.02 30.04 3.05
C ARG A 175 -18.90 29.09 3.45
N PHE A 176 -17.85 29.01 2.64
CA PHE A 176 -16.67 28.23 2.92
C PHE A 176 -15.97 28.69 4.21
N LEU A 177 -15.74 29.99 4.38
CA LEU A 177 -15.12 30.53 5.59
C LEU A 177 -15.99 30.30 6.85
N GLU A 178 -17.33 30.41 6.73
CA GLU A 178 -18.23 30.07 7.83
C GLU A 178 -18.20 28.58 8.16
N ALA A 179 -18.16 27.68 7.16
CA ALA A 179 -17.99 26.24 7.38
C ALA A 179 -16.67 25.95 8.10
N VAL A 180 -15.56 26.55 7.64
CA VAL A 180 -14.26 26.45 8.33
C VAL A 180 -14.34 26.94 9.78
N ARG A 181 -15.09 27.98 10.10
CA ARG A 181 -15.25 28.47 11.49
C ARG A 181 -16.02 27.50 12.38
N TRP A 182 -17.13 26.95 11.91
CA TRP A 182 -18.13 26.29 12.74
C TRP A 182 -18.11 24.77 12.66
N GLU A 183 -17.75 24.17 11.53
CA GLU A 183 -17.69 22.71 11.39
C GLU A 183 -16.65 22.10 12.34
N ALA A 184 -16.95 20.95 12.93
CA ALA A 184 -16.02 20.24 13.78
C ALA A 184 -14.96 19.52 12.93
N VAL A 185 -13.69 19.57 13.34
CA VAL A 185 -12.59 18.89 12.66
C VAL A 185 -12.89 17.40 12.44
N THR A 186 -13.46 16.74 13.45
CA THR A 186 -13.78 15.31 13.40
C THR A 186 -14.88 14.98 12.39
N GLU A 187 -15.84 15.87 12.18
CA GLU A 187 -16.91 15.69 11.20
C GLU A 187 -16.38 15.89 9.78
N LEU A 188 -15.53 16.88 9.58
CA LEU A 188 -14.86 17.14 8.29
C LEU A 188 -13.90 15.99 7.93
N GLU A 189 -13.09 15.51 8.89
CA GLU A 189 -12.18 14.37 8.67
C GLU A 189 -12.95 13.10 8.33
N GLU A 190 -14.04 12.81 9.04
CA GLU A 190 -14.86 11.62 8.77
C GLU A 190 -15.50 11.71 7.37
N ALA A 191 -16.11 12.85 7.01
CA ALA A 191 -16.74 13.03 5.71
C ALA A 191 -15.71 12.90 4.56
N ALA A 192 -14.59 13.61 4.65
CA ALA A 192 -13.52 13.54 3.65
C ALA A 192 -12.92 12.11 3.55
N TYR A 193 -12.76 11.42 4.69
CA TYR A 193 -12.30 10.04 4.72
C TYR A 193 -13.27 9.08 4.02
N GLN A 194 -14.59 9.23 4.22
CA GLN A 194 -15.59 8.39 3.56
C GLN A 194 -15.59 8.58 2.04
N PHE A 195 -15.47 9.82 1.55
CA PHE A 195 -15.37 10.09 0.12
C PHE A 195 -14.09 9.50 -0.48
N ARG A 196 -12.94 9.69 0.18
CA ARG A 196 -11.67 9.08 -0.20
C ARG A 196 -11.80 7.55 -0.26
N ARG A 197 -12.37 6.95 0.77
CA ARG A 197 -12.53 5.49 0.86
C ARG A 197 -13.34 4.94 -0.30
N ALA A 198 -14.46 5.57 -0.65
CA ALA A 198 -15.26 5.16 -1.79
C ALA A 198 -14.46 5.18 -3.10
N ARG A 199 -13.66 6.23 -3.32
CA ARG A 199 -12.79 6.33 -4.51
C ARG A 199 -11.67 5.29 -4.50
N LEU A 200 -11.08 4.99 -3.35
CA LEU A 200 -10.07 3.92 -3.23
C LEU A 200 -10.68 2.55 -3.52
N GLU A 201 -11.94 2.31 -3.11
CA GLU A 201 -12.67 1.08 -3.47
C GLU A 201 -12.86 0.97 -4.99
N ASP A 202 -13.19 2.07 -5.68
CA ASP A 202 -13.28 2.14 -7.15
C ASP A 202 -11.92 1.89 -7.83
N LEU A 203 -10.82 2.28 -7.21
CA LEU A 203 -9.45 1.99 -7.65
C LEU A 203 -8.99 0.56 -7.34
N GLY A 204 -9.86 -0.25 -6.71
CA GLY A 204 -9.58 -1.65 -6.39
C GLY A 204 -8.90 -1.88 -5.05
N PHE A 205 -8.96 -0.92 -4.11
CA PHE A 205 -8.57 -1.12 -2.71
C PHE A 205 -9.82 -1.52 -1.90
N PRO A 206 -10.01 -2.81 -1.61
CA PRO A 206 -11.24 -3.26 -0.97
C PRO A 206 -11.30 -2.89 0.51
N PRO A 207 -12.52 -2.93 1.13
CA PRO A 207 -12.66 -2.72 2.57
C PRO A 207 -11.83 -3.70 3.40
N LEU A 208 -11.47 -3.32 4.63
CA LEU A 208 -10.62 -4.11 5.52
C LEU A 208 -11.18 -5.51 5.79
N ASP A 209 -12.50 -5.62 5.99
CA ASP A 209 -13.17 -6.90 6.27
C ASP A 209 -13.12 -7.88 5.07
N GLU A 210 -13.10 -7.38 3.84
CA GLU A 210 -12.86 -8.17 2.65
C GLU A 210 -11.38 -8.50 2.47
N SER A 211 -10.51 -7.52 2.70
CA SER A 211 -9.07 -7.66 2.58
C SER A 211 -8.49 -8.71 3.52
N ILE A 212 -8.96 -8.78 4.76
CA ILE A 212 -8.52 -9.80 5.73
C ILE A 212 -8.86 -11.22 5.27
N LYS A 213 -9.92 -11.41 4.48
CA LYS A 213 -10.34 -12.74 4.00
C LYS A 213 -9.34 -13.41 3.07
N VAL A 214 -8.37 -12.67 2.46
CA VAL A 214 -7.30 -13.28 1.66
C VAL A 214 -6.36 -14.14 2.52
N PHE A 215 -6.31 -13.92 3.82
CA PHE A 215 -5.55 -14.69 4.81
C PHE A 215 -6.36 -15.79 5.50
N ALA A 216 -7.53 -16.12 4.96
CA ALA A 216 -8.34 -17.21 5.52
C ALA A 216 -7.59 -18.55 5.37
N TRP A 217 -7.73 -19.40 6.40
CA TRP A 217 -7.17 -20.74 6.40
C TRP A 217 -7.82 -21.63 5.34
N VAL A 218 -7.00 -22.27 4.53
CA VAL A 218 -7.36 -23.37 3.63
C VAL A 218 -6.52 -24.56 4.02
N ASP A 219 -7.12 -25.75 4.09
CA ASP A 219 -6.40 -26.97 4.40
C ASP A 219 -5.53 -27.40 3.19
N PRO A 220 -4.18 -27.26 3.24
CA PRO A 220 -3.36 -27.58 2.08
C PRO A 220 -3.42 -29.05 1.67
N GLU A 221 -3.82 -29.97 2.55
CA GLU A 221 -3.91 -31.40 2.23
C GLU A 221 -5.14 -31.76 1.40
N LYS A 222 -6.14 -30.86 1.41
CA LYS A 222 -7.41 -31.03 0.65
C LYS A 222 -7.40 -30.36 -0.71
N VAL A 223 -6.39 -29.52 -0.98
CA VAL A 223 -6.25 -28.75 -2.22
C VAL A 223 -4.97 -29.12 -2.95
N GLY A 224 -4.97 -28.99 -4.28
CA GLY A 224 -3.84 -29.35 -5.13
C GLY A 224 -4.04 -30.63 -5.91
N VAL A 225 -3.09 -30.95 -6.78
CA VAL A 225 -3.14 -32.17 -7.62
C VAL A 225 -3.01 -33.41 -6.72
N LYS A 226 -4.03 -34.26 -6.73
CA LYS A 226 -3.99 -35.59 -6.12
C LYS A 226 -3.13 -36.57 -6.93
N GLY A 227 -1.91 -36.16 -7.26
CA GLY A 227 -0.96 -36.93 -8.05
C GLY A 227 0.39 -37.01 -7.34
N LYS A 228 0.86 -38.24 -7.16
CA LYS A 228 2.21 -38.54 -6.74
C LYS A 228 3.19 -38.06 -7.82
N ALA A 229 3.65 -36.85 -7.75
CA ALA A 229 4.86 -36.44 -8.46
C ALA A 229 5.67 -35.51 -7.53
N GLN A 230 6.31 -36.13 -6.55
CA GLN A 230 7.60 -35.62 -6.10
C GLN A 230 8.57 -35.85 -7.25
N SER A 231 8.66 -34.89 -8.18
CA SER A 231 9.73 -34.91 -9.15
C SER A 231 11.06 -34.73 -8.41
N ALA A 232 11.83 -35.79 -8.32
CA ALA A 232 13.18 -35.79 -7.74
C ALA A 232 14.12 -34.78 -8.47
N LEU A 233 13.70 -34.27 -9.63
CA LEU A 233 14.38 -33.23 -10.43
C LEU A 233 14.24 -31.81 -9.88
N ALA A 234 13.19 -31.52 -9.13
CA ALA A 234 12.99 -30.19 -8.52
C ALA A 234 13.96 -29.89 -7.37
N GLN A 235 14.67 -30.88 -6.87
CA GLN A 235 15.63 -30.75 -5.75
C GLN A 235 16.98 -30.12 -6.15
N GLN A 236 17.29 -29.97 -7.43
CA GLN A 236 18.63 -29.54 -7.90
C GLN A 236 18.64 -28.20 -8.65
N GLN A 237 17.48 -27.58 -8.95
CA GLN A 237 17.43 -26.31 -9.63
C GLN A 237 17.22 -25.18 -8.63
N GLY A 238 17.81 -24.00 -8.93
CA GLY A 238 17.60 -22.77 -8.18
C GLY A 238 16.13 -22.40 -8.07
N ARG A 239 15.82 -21.35 -7.33
CA ARG A 239 14.44 -20.83 -7.13
C ARG A 239 13.67 -20.81 -8.46
N VAL A 240 12.57 -21.53 -8.54
CA VAL A 240 11.64 -21.51 -9.66
C VAL A 240 10.61 -20.43 -9.38
N ASP A 241 10.36 -19.57 -10.35
CA ASP A 241 9.32 -18.54 -10.32
C ASP A 241 8.05 -19.11 -10.97
N TYR A 242 7.16 -19.65 -10.16
CA TYR A 242 5.92 -20.29 -10.63
C TYR A 242 4.92 -19.26 -11.19
N VAL A 243 4.89 -18.05 -10.61
CA VAL A 243 4.05 -16.97 -11.15
C VAL A 243 4.52 -16.62 -12.55
N ALA A 244 5.82 -16.42 -12.77
CA ALA A 244 6.34 -16.15 -14.11
C ALA A 244 6.08 -17.31 -15.08
N ALA A 245 6.20 -18.57 -14.65
CA ALA A 245 5.88 -19.73 -15.46
C ALA A 245 4.40 -19.78 -15.84
N ALA A 246 3.49 -19.44 -14.92
CA ALA A 246 2.06 -19.36 -15.20
C ALA A 246 1.75 -18.34 -16.30
N PHE A 247 2.38 -17.15 -16.23
CA PHE A 247 2.17 -16.06 -17.22
C PHE A 247 2.69 -16.39 -18.62
N GLN A 248 3.71 -17.27 -18.77
CA GLN A 248 4.29 -17.61 -20.07
C GLN A 248 3.31 -18.35 -20.99
N GLY A 249 2.40 -19.15 -20.43
CA GLY A 249 1.45 -19.96 -21.21
C GLY A 249 0.10 -19.28 -21.45
N LEU A 250 -0.11 -18.05 -20.97
CA LEU A 250 -1.38 -17.33 -21.13
C LEU A 250 -1.44 -16.55 -22.44
N ASP A 251 -2.63 -16.48 -23.03
CA ASP A 251 -2.91 -15.56 -24.11
C ASP A 251 -2.98 -14.10 -23.60
N PRO A 252 -2.99 -13.08 -24.50
CA PRO A 252 -2.98 -11.67 -24.08
C PRO A 252 -4.19 -11.27 -23.22
N VAL A 253 -5.37 -11.84 -23.44
CA VAL A 253 -6.59 -11.53 -22.68
C VAL A 253 -6.54 -12.19 -21.31
N GLU A 254 -6.19 -13.47 -21.26
CA GLU A 254 -5.97 -14.20 -20.01
C GLU A 254 -4.92 -13.50 -19.14
N ARG A 255 -3.81 -13.06 -19.76
CA ARG A 255 -2.74 -12.33 -19.07
C ARG A 255 -3.24 -11.03 -18.45
N GLN A 256 -3.98 -10.22 -19.20
CA GLN A 256 -4.54 -8.96 -18.71
C GLN A 256 -5.50 -9.19 -17.54
N ASN A 257 -6.34 -10.20 -17.61
CA ASN A 257 -7.24 -10.57 -16.51
C ASN A 257 -6.48 -10.98 -15.27
N LEU A 258 -5.46 -11.84 -15.42
CA LEU A 258 -4.66 -12.32 -14.32
C LEU A 258 -3.83 -11.18 -13.67
N GLU A 259 -3.30 -10.24 -14.45
CA GLU A 259 -2.63 -9.02 -13.95
C GLU A 259 -3.59 -8.18 -13.10
N GLY A 260 -4.86 -8.06 -13.51
CA GLY A 260 -5.90 -7.40 -12.73
C GLY A 260 -6.16 -8.10 -11.39
N GLU A 261 -6.27 -9.44 -11.41
CA GLU A 261 -6.44 -10.23 -10.17
C GLU A 261 -5.23 -10.13 -9.24
N VAL A 262 -4.01 -10.13 -9.78
CA VAL A 262 -2.77 -9.94 -8.98
C VAL A 262 -2.78 -8.57 -8.32
N ARG A 263 -3.13 -7.51 -9.07
CA ARG A 263 -3.22 -6.14 -8.55
C ARG A 263 -4.24 -6.07 -7.40
N TYR A 264 -5.44 -6.60 -7.61
CA TYR A 264 -6.47 -6.66 -6.58
C TYR A 264 -6.01 -7.42 -5.32
N LEU A 265 -5.34 -8.56 -5.50
CA LEU A 265 -4.79 -9.35 -4.40
C LEU A 265 -3.72 -8.57 -3.61
N VAL A 266 -2.83 -7.85 -4.30
CA VAL A 266 -1.83 -6.98 -3.66
C VAL A 266 -2.52 -5.87 -2.87
N ASN A 267 -3.56 -5.24 -3.43
CA ASN A 267 -4.34 -4.22 -2.72
C ASN A 267 -5.02 -4.78 -1.46
N CYS A 268 -5.56 -6.02 -1.52
CA CYS A 268 -6.05 -6.71 -0.33
C CYS A 268 -4.95 -6.89 0.73
N VAL A 269 -3.75 -7.25 0.32
CA VAL A 269 -2.62 -7.45 1.25
C VAL A 269 -2.20 -6.11 1.87
N LEU A 270 -2.15 -5.02 1.09
CA LEU A 270 -1.86 -3.66 1.55
C LEU A 270 -2.86 -3.23 2.63
N VAL A 271 -4.15 -3.28 2.32
CA VAL A 271 -5.21 -2.89 3.25
C VAL A 271 -5.22 -3.76 4.51
N ALA A 272 -5.06 -5.08 4.37
CA ALA A 272 -5.03 -6.01 5.51
C ALA A 272 -3.82 -5.77 6.44
N ASP A 273 -2.72 -5.21 5.93
CA ASP A 273 -1.56 -4.81 6.74
C ASP A 273 -1.66 -3.40 7.31
N GLY A 274 -2.69 -2.65 6.92
CA GLY A 274 -2.85 -1.25 7.30
C GLY A 274 -1.76 -0.35 6.70
N ALA A 275 -1.24 -0.74 5.52
CA ALA A 275 -0.31 0.07 4.76
C ALA A 275 -1.08 1.12 3.94
N GLU A 276 -0.49 2.32 3.84
CA GLU A 276 -1.08 3.35 3.00
C GLU A 276 -0.94 3.01 1.51
N PRO A 277 -2.01 3.18 0.73
CA PRO A 277 -1.98 2.94 -0.72
C PRO A 277 -0.97 3.79 -1.48
N GLY A 278 -0.55 4.91 -0.89
CA GLY A 278 0.45 5.82 -1.46
C GLY A 278 1.89 5.57 -1.03
N ASP A 279 2.18 4.57 -0.18
CA ASP A 279 3.54 4.25 0.28
C ASP A 279 4.26 3.29 -0.68
N PRO A 280 5.21 3.75 -1.53
CA PRO A 280 5.87 2.91 -2.52
C PRO A 280 6.72 1.80 -1.91
N LEU A 281 7.31 2.02 -0.73
CA LEU A 281 8.13 1.03 -0.04
C LEU A 281 7.25 -0.09 0.52
N ALA A 282 6.08 0.26 1.09
CA ALA A 282 5.10 -0.71 1.53
C ALA A 282 4.51 -1.49 0.35
N ILE A 283 4.15 -0.81 -0.74
CA ILE A 283 3.64 -1.44 -1.97
C ILE A 283 4.66 -2.47 -2.49
N LYS A 284 5.92 -2.07 -2.66
CA LYS A 284 6.98 -2.98 -3.13
C LYS A 284 7.13 -4.19 -2.22
N ARG A 285 7.32 -3.96 -0.93
CA ARG A 285 7.50 -5.03 0.06
C ARG A 285 6.32 -5.99 0.09
N LEU A 286 5.08 -5.47 0.13
CA LEU A 286 3.88 -6.30 0.25
C LEU A 286 3.51 -6.98 -1.07
N SER A 287 3.86 -6.39 -2.22
CA SER A 287 3.78 -7.06 -3.52
C SER A 287 4.71 -8.26 -3.60
N GLU A 288 5.94 -8.13 -3.11
CA GLU A 288 6.90 -9.25 -3.02
C GLU A 288 6.37 -10.34 -2.08
N HIS A 289 5.80 -9.99 -0.93
CA HIS A 289 5.17 -10.95 -0.02
C HIS A 289 3.96 -11.66 -0.64
N ALA A 290 3.12 -10.93 -1.37
CA ALA A 290 1.98 -11.52 -2.07
C ALA A 290 2.46 -12.53 -3.13
N ARG A 291 3.49 -12.17 -3.88
CA ARG A 291 4.11 -13.05 -4.87
C ARG A 291 4.73 -14.30 -4.23
N ASP A 292 5.42 -14.16 -3.11
CA ASP A 292 6.03 -15.30 -2.40
C ASP A 292 4.96 -16.30 -1.94
N TYR A 293 3.78 -15.83 -1.44
CA TYR A 293 2.66 -16.72 -1.11
C TYR A 293 2.00 -17.35 -2.35
N LEU A 294 1.89 -16.60 -3.45
CA LEU A 294 1.39 -17.15 -4.72
C LEU A 294 2.33 -18.23 -5.27
N ASP A 295 3.64 -17.98 -5.29
CA ASP A 295 4.64 -18.95 -5.73
C ASP A 295 4.56 -20.23 -4.89
N LEU A 296 4.47 -20.09 -3.57
CA LEU A 296 4.37 -21.23 -2.64
C LEU A 296 3.07 -22.02 -2.84
N GLY A 297 1.95 -21.34 -3.09
CA GLY A 297 0.68 -21.97 -3.42
C GLY A 297 0.72 -22.70 -4.77
N LEU A 298 1.27 -22.07 -5.80
CA LEU A 298 1.45 -22.68 -7.11
C LEU A 298 2.39 -23.89 -7.05
N GLU A 299 3.53 -23.80 -6.35
CA GLU A 299 4.42 -24.93 -6.13
C GLU A 299 3.70 -26.10 -5.45
N HIS A 300 2.79 -25.80 -4.53
CA HIS A 300 1.97 -26.82 -3.87
C HIS A 300 0.97 -27.47 -4.81
N TYR A 301 0.21 -26.65 -5.58
CA TYR A 301 -0.82 -27.14 -6.50
C TYR A 301 -0.25 -27.92 -7.68
N THR A 302 0.91 -27.53 -8.20
CA THR A 302 1.59 -28.19 -9.32
C THR A 302 2.40 -29.44 -8.88
N GLY A 303 2.51 -29.69 -7.57
CA GLY A 303 3.37 -30.74 -7.04
C GLY A 303 4.87 -30.50 -7.30
N GLY A 304 5.25 -29.26 -7.63
CA GLY A 304 6.63 -28.85 -7.93
C GLY A 304 6.96 -28.86 -9.43
N ASP A 305 5.98 -29.06 -10.32
CA ASP A 305 6.18 -29.00 -11.77
C ASP A 305 5.72 -27.63 -12.31
N PRO A 306 6.65 -26.73 -12.70
CA PRO A 306 6.27 -25.40 -13.21
C PRO A 306 5.53 -25.43 -14.56
N ALA A 307 5.63 -26.52 -15.32
CA ALA A 307 4.92 -26.65 -16.58
C ALA A 307 3.38 -26.69 -16.39
N LEU A 308 2.92 -27.09 -15.21
CA LEU A 308 1.50 -27.13 -14.86
C LEU A 308 0.96 -25.79 -14.35
N ALA A 309 1.81 -24.78 -14.13
CA ALA A 309 1.41 -23.53 -13.50
C ALA A 309 0.32 -22.77 -14.28
N THR A 310 0.40 -22.75 -15.61
CA THR A 310 -0.61 -22.12 -16.48
C THR A 310 -1.98 -22.79 -16.35
N ASP A 311 -2.04 -24.11 -16.33
CA ASP A 311 -3.31 -24.85 -16.20
C ASP A 311 -3.91 -24.62 -14.80
N VAL A 312 -3.08 -24.60 -13.76
CA VAL A 312 -3.53 -24.32 -12.39
C VAL A 312 -4.16 -22.94 -12.26
N VAL A 313 -3.61 -21.87 -12.86
CA VAL A 313 -4.21 -20.53 -12.79
C VAL A 313 -5.49 -20.40 -13.63
N ARG A 314 -5.70 -21.25 -14.62
CA ARG A 314 -6.96 -21.33 -15.36
C ARG A 314 -8.08 -22.02 -14.56
N GLU A 315 -7.72 -22.98 -13.73
CA GLU A 315 -8.68 -23.81 -12.97
C GLU A 315 -8.92 -23.30 -11.54
N THR A 316 -8.03 -22.45 -11.00
CA THR A 316 -8.04 -22.04 -9.60
C THR A 316 -7.84 -20.54 -9.48
N THR A 317 -8.61 -19.88 -8.60
CA THR A 317 -8.46 -18.44 -8.35
C THR A 317 -7.13 -18.11 -7.68
N LEU A 318 -6.54 -16.96 -8.01
CA LEU A 318 -5.30 -16.48 -7.34
C LEU A 318 -5.47 -16.38 -5.82
N ARG A 319 -6.66 -16.00 -5.35
CA ARG A 319 -6.98 -15.96 -3.93
C ARG A 319 -6.81 -17.33 -3.26
N MET A 320 -7.28 -18.40 -3.88
CA MET A 320 -7.13 -19.77 -3.33
C MET A 320 -5.67 -20.18 -3.30
N LEU A 321 -4.90 -19.86 -4.35
CA LEU A 321 -3.46 -20.13 -4.41
C LEU A 321 -2.71 -19.38 -3.32
N PHE A 322 -3.01 -18.09 -3.13
CA PHE A 322 -2.45 -17.28 -2.05
C PHE A 322 -2.79 -17.85 -0.68
N GLN A 323 -4.07 -18.18 -0.44
CA GLN A 323 -4.54 -18.78 0.82
C GLN A 323 -3.83 -20.10 1.11
N CYS A 324 -3.60 -20.92 0.10
CA CYS A 324 -2.85 -22.17 0.24
C CYS A 324 -1.41 -21.89 0.66
N GLY A 325 -0.69 -21.01 -0.04
CA GLY A 325 0.68 -20.64 0.28
C GLY A 325 0.81 -20.06 1.70
N PHE A 326 -0.09 -19.14 2.07
CA PHE A 326 -0.16 -18.62 3.43
C PHE A 326 -0.46 -19.70 4.46
N SER A 327 -1.39 -20.64 4.19
CA SER A 327 -1.77 -21.70 5.10
C SER A 327 -0.64 -22.70 5.37
N LEU A 328 0.25 -22.93 4.40
CA LEU A 328 1.46 -23.73 4.60
C LEU A 328 2.36 -23.11 5.68
N THR A 329 2.54 -21.80 5.67
CA THR A 329 3.33 -21.09 6.69
C THR A 329 2.59 -21.00 8.02
N LEU A 330 1.27 -20.75 8.00
CA LEU A 330 0.44 -20.69 9.18
C LEU A 330 0.38 -22.03 9.92
N ARG A 331 0.52 -23.16 9.22
CA ARG A 331 0.64 -24.48 9.83
C ARG A 331 1.88 -24.57 10.71
N LEU A 332 3.02 -23.99 10.28
CA LEU A 332 4.23 -23.93 11.10
C LEU A 332 4.01 -23.10 12.37
N LYS A 333 3.39 -21.92 12.23
CA LYS A 333 3.04 -21.07 13.38
C LYS A 333 2.19 -21.81 14.40
N ARG A 334 1.11 -22.48 13.96
CA ARG A 334 0.25 -23.26 14.86
C ARG A 334 1.01 -24.39 15.57
N GLN A 335 2.01 -24.97 14.91
CA GLN A 335 2.86 -25.98 15.57
C GLN A 335 3.74 -25.35 16.65
N VAL A 336 4.27 -24.15 16.44
CA VAL A 336 5.03 -23.40 17.46
C VAL A 336 4.12 -22.94 18.59
N GLU A 337 2.96 -22.38 18.29
CA GLU A 337 1.97 -21.96 19.30
C GLU A 337 1.58 -23.13 20.22
N LYS A 338 1.39 -24.33 19.63
CA LYS A 338 1.12 -25.55 20.42
C LYS A 338 2.29 -25.90 21.31
N LEU A 339 3.53 -25.84 20.83
CA LEU A 339 4.73 -26.08 21.63
C LEU A 339 4.82 -25.09 22.80
N VAL A 340 4.58 -23.81 22.56
CA VAL A 340 4.60 -22.75 23.57
C VAL A 340 3.49 -22.96 24.61
N HIS A 341 2.29 -23.33 24.17
CA HIS A 341 1.14 -23.52 25.07
C HIS A 341 1.33 -24.77 25.98
N GLU A 342 1.87 -25.85 25.46
CA GLU A 342 2.14 -27.08 26.21
C GLU A 342 3.18 -26.88 27.32
N GLU A 343 4.01 -25.81 27.27
CA GLU A 343 5.06 -25.51 28.25
C GLU A 343 4.65 -24.54 29.36
N GLY A 344 3.58 -23.78 29.17
CA GLY A 344 3.18 -22.71 30.10
C GLY A 344 4.22 -21.59 30.20
N SER A 345 4.18 -20.81 31.29
CA SER A 345 5.03 -19.64 31.50
C SER A 345 6.54 -19.90 31.67
N ARG A 346 6.98 -21.16 31.62
CA ARG A 346 8.39 -21.55 31.72
C ARG A 346 9.19 -21.37 30.42
N PHE A 347 8.54 -21.00 29.31
CA PHE A 347 9.19 -20.87 28.00
C PHE A 347 10.32 -19.80 27.98
N GLY A 348 10.26 -18.78 28.85
CA GLY A 348 11.30 -17.75 28.93
C GLY A 348 12.47 -18.06 29.87
N GLU A 349 12.31 -18.96 30.84
CA GLU A 349 13.30 -19.13 31.90
C GLU A 349 14.17 -20.40 31.81
N THR A 350 13.74 -21.42 31.07
CA THR A 350 14.39 -22.75 31.02
C THR A 350 14.81 -23.21 29.64
N TRP A 351 14.73 -22.39 28.61
CA TRP A 351 15.14 -22.79 27.28
C TRP A 351 16.66 -22.64 27.09
N LEU A 352 17.34 -23.75 27.11
CA LEU A 352 18.67 -23.97 26.53
C LEU A 352 18.57 -24.14 25.00
N ALA A 353 17.65 -23.43 24.33
CA ALA A 353 17.61 -23.38 22.88
C ALA A 353 18.85 -22.61 22.39
N LEU A 354 19.49 -23.13 21.38
CA LEU A 354 20.49 -22.36 20.64
C LEU A 354 19.86 -21.04 20.16
N GLU A 355 20.61 -19.96 20.15
CA GLU A 355 20.15 -18.64 19.76
C GLU A 355 19.43 -18.66 18.39
N GLU A 356 19.94 -19.49 17.47
CA GLU A 356 19.34 -19.73 16.14
C GLU A 356 17.93 -20.36 16.22
N GLU A 357 17.70 -21.30 17.13
CA GLU A 357 16.39 -21.95 17.30
C GLU A 357 15.38 -20.98 17.92
N SER A 358 15.82 -20.16 18.87
CA SER A 358 15.00 -19.12 19.46
C SER A 358 14.57 -18.08 18.43
N ALA A 359 15.48 -17.62 17.57
CA ALA A 359 15.19 -16.69 16.49
C ALA A 359 14.22 -17.30 15.46
N ALA A 360 14.38 -18.60 15.13
CA ALA A 360 13.49 -19.30 14.20
C ALA A 360 12.05 -19.40 14.76
N LEU A 361 11.90 -19.72 16.04
CA LEU A 361 10.59 -19.79 16.69
C LEU A 361 9.94 -18.40 16.77
N ALA A 362 10.70 -17.36 17.13
CA ALA A 362 10.21 -16.00 17.20
C ALA A 362 9.73 -15.48 15.82
N ALA A 363 10.46 -15.81 14.75
CA ALA A 363 10.08 -15.45 13.38
C ALA A 363 8.77 -16.14 12.93
N LEU A 364 8.57 -17.41 13.31
CA LEU A 364 7.34 -18.15 13.02
C LEU A 364 6.13 -17.64 13.83
N LEU A 365 6.33 -17.06 15.01
CA LEU A 365 5.26 -16.51 15.84
C LEU A 365 4.79 -15.13 15.43
N GLN A 366 5.45 -14.46 14.50
CA GLN A 366 4.99 -13.16 14.00
C GLN A 366 3.56 -13.24 13.44
N ARG A 367 2.88 -12.09 13.34
CA ARG A 367 1.52 -12.00 12.77
C ARG A 367 1.43 -12.78 11.45
N ARG A 368 2.42 -12.61 10.57
CA ARG A 368 2.66 -13.41 9.38
C ARG A 368 3.94 -14.21 9.60
N PRO A 369 3.88 -15.54 9.53
CA PRO A 369 5.04 -16.37 9.79
C PRO A 369 6.18 -16.07 8.81
N LEU A 370 7.37 -15.86 9.35
CA LEU A 370 8.59 -15.59 8.60
C LEU A 370 9.64 -16.68 8.87
N LYS A 371 10.60 -16.78 7.97
CA LYS A 371 11.77 -17.66 8.10
C LYS A 371 12.94 -16.87 8.68
N ALA A 372 13.51 -17.32 9.77
CA ALA A 372 14.77 -16.78 10.27
C ALA A 372 15.94 -17.18 9.36
N LEU A 373 16.87 -16.25 9.14
CA LEU A 373 18.11 -16.53 8.44
C LEU A 373 19.16 -17.08 9.41
N LYS A 374 20.07 -17.91 8.90
CA LYS A 374 21.16 -18.52 9.69
C LYS A 374 22.30 -17.52 10.00
N VAL A 375 22.06 -16.24 9.79
CA VAL A 375 23.02 -15.16 10.07
C VAL A 375 22.54 -14.44 11.34
N PRO A 376 23.36 -14.38 12.40
CA PRO A 376 23.01 -13.71 13.63
C PRO A 376 22.64 -12.24 13.38
N GLY A 377 21.49 -11.80 13.92
CA GLY A 377 21.00 -10.43 13.79
C GLY A 377 20.37 -10.08 12.43
N ALA A 378 20.28 -11.01 11.49
CA ALA A 378 19.58 -10.79 10.24
C ALA A 378 18.05 -10.76 10.45
N GLU A 379 17.38 -9.84 9.77
CA GLU A 379 15.93 -9.78 9.77
C GLU A 379 15.31 -11.03 9.13
N PRO A 380 14.21 -11.57 9.69
CA PRO A 380 13.53 -12.71 9.13
C PRO A 380 12.86 -12.34 7.79
N VAL A 381 12.79 -13.30 6.88
CA VAL A 381 12.27 -13.10 5.52
C VAL A 381 11.05 -13.99 5.25
N PRO A 382 10.18 -13.64 4.27
CA PRO A 382 9.10 -14.52 3.85
C PRO A 382 9.58 -15.87 3.34
N PHE A 383 8.73 -16.89 3.48
CA PHE A 383 8.95 -18.19 2.85
C PHE A 383 8.74 -18.09 1.34
N ARG A 384 9.66 -18.68 0.57
CA ARG A 384 9.68 -18.57 -0.90
C ARG A 384 9.56 -19.92 -1.61
N SER A 385 9.58 -21.03 -0.88
CA SER A 385 9.47 -22.37 -1.46
C SER A 385 8.98 -23.39 -0.44
N ARG A 386 8.39 -24.47 -0.93
CA ARG A 386 8.01 -25.62 -0.10
C ARG A 386 9.20 -26.27 0.58
N ARG A 387 10.37 -26.21 -0.04
CA ARG A 387 11.62 -26.69 0.56
C ARG A 387 11.92 -25.93 1.86
N GLU A 388 11.81 -24.62 1.87
CA GLU A 388 12.02 -23.80 3.08
C GLU A 388 11.01 -24.12 4.18
N VAL A 389 9.75 -24.35 3.80
CA VAL A 389 8.71 -24.82 4.74
C VAL A 389 9.08 -26.17 5.33
N ALA A 390 9.50 -27.13 4.51
CA ALA A 390 9.92 -28.45 4.96
C ALA A 390 11.17 -28.42 5.86
N GLU A 391 12.15 -27.57 5.54
CA GLU A 391 13.35 -27.34 6.37
C GLU A 391 12.97 -26.81 7.76
N SER A 392 12.03 -25.85 7.82
CA SER A 392 11.51 -25.31 9.09
C SER A 392 10.70 -26.35 9.87
N GLU A 393 9.90 -27.16 9.18
CA GLU A 393 9.17 -28.29 9.79
C GLU A 393 10.12 -29.33 10.41
N ALA A 394 11.18 -29.70 9.69
CA ALA A 394 12.21 -30.59 10.20
C ALA A 394 12.95 -29.99 11.42
N SER A 395 13.18 -28.67 11.41
CA SER A 395 13.77 -27.96 12.55
C SER A 395 12.85 -28.01 13.77
N LEU A 396 11.56 -27.76 13.59
CA LEU A 396 10.56 -27.89 14.67
C LEU A 396 10.47 -29.30 15.25
N GLN A 397 10.57 -30.33 14.40
CA GLN A 397 10.59 -31.71 14.86
C GLN A 397 11.83 -32.01 15.72
N ARG A 398 13.01 -31.50 15.33
CA ARG A 398 14.23 -31.63 16.13
C ARG A 398 14.10 -30.99 17.50
N VAL A 399 13.56 -29.74 17.53
CA VAL A 399 13.28 -29.04 18.78
C VAL A 399 12.33 -29.82 19.68
N ARG A 400 11.30 -30.44 19.13
CA ARG A 400 10.37 -31.32 19.89
C ARG A 400 11.05 -32.55 20.44
N GLN A 401 11.92 -33.22 19.67
CA GLN A 401 12.63 -34.41 20.10
C GLN A 401 13.63 -34.08 21.20
N GLN A 402 14.44 -33.04 21.04
CA GLN A 402 15.38 -32.57 22.07
C GLN A 402 14.67 -32.33 23.39
N ARG A 403 13.52 -31.65 23.33
CA ARG A 403 12.70 -31.34 24.48
C ARG A 403 12.16 -32.60 25.16
N ALA A 404 11.64 -33.58 24.43
CA ALA A 404 11.16 -34.83 24.99
C ALA A 404 12.28 -35.56 25.76
N VAL A 405 13.51 -35.52 25.26
CA VAL A 405 14.69 -36.08 25.93
C VAL A 405 14.99 -35.32 27.23
N PHE A 406 14.98 -33.98 27.22
CA PHE A 406 15.20 -33.17 28.40
C PHE A 406 14.13 -33.42 29.48
N GLN A 407 12.86 -33.50 29.09
CA GLN A 407 11.79 -33.83 30.05
C GLN A 407 11.95 -35.19 30.65
N SER A 408 12.37 -36.19 29.89
CA SER A 408 12.65 -37.55 30.42
C SER A 408 13.83 -37.58 31.41
N LEU A 409 14.82 -36.70 31.24
CA LEU A 409 15.97 -36.58 32.11
C LEU A 409 15.67 -35.82 33.41
N LEU A 410 14.72 -34.90 33.37
CA LEU A 410 14.32 -34.06 34.52
C LEU A 410 13.16 -34.66 35.31
N SER A 411 12.47 -35.67 34.79
CA SER A 411 11.45 -36.41 35.56
C SER A 411 12.14 -37.32 36.55
N PRO A 412 11.92 -37.19 37.86
CA PRO A 412 12.46 -38.14 38.82
C PRO A 412 11.92 -39.51 38.49
N SER A 413 12.82 -40.48 38.41
CA SER A 413 12.44 -41.91 38.33
C SER A 413 11.53 -42.25 39.50
N PRO A 414 10.43 -43.00 39.27
CA PRO A 414 9.49 -43.39 40.34
C PRO A 414 10.14 -44.16 41.47
#